data_74567c1fa699f0cb0855f03492454141
#
_entry.id   74567c1fa699f0cb0855f03492454141
#
_cell.length_a   1.000
_cell.length_b   1.000
_cell.length_c   1.000
_cell.angle_alpha   90.00
_cell.angle_beta   90.00
_cell.angle_gamma   90.00
#
_symmetry.space_group_name_H-M   'P 1'
#
loop_
_entity.id
_entity.type
_entity.pdbx_description
1 polymer ?
#
loop_
_entity_poly.entity_id
_entity_poly.type
_entity_poly.pdbx_seq_one_letter_code
_entity_poly.pdbx_strand_id
1 'polypeptide(L)'
;MPETTAPISTDPSATAHPALAETQRILSRLIAFPSVSSDSNSDLIAWLAGHLEASGARCEILESPDGRKANLWATIGPDRPGGIVLSGHSDVVPVADQDWTTDPFEMREADGLLYGRGACDMKGFIAACVAMAPHFAAAIGDRPDARPVHFAFTYDEEVGCIGAAHLVEIL
;
A
#
# COMPACT_ATOMS: atom_id res chain seq x y z
N MET A 1 21.83 23.58 -19.82
CA MET A 1 22.48 22.26 -19.76
C MET A 1 21.38 21.24 -19.59
N PRO A 2 21.12 20.32 -20.55
CA PRO A 2 20.15 19.26 -20.34
C PRO A 2 20.75 18.23 -19.38
N GLU A 3 20.06 17.96 -18.27
CA GLU A 3 20.41 16.85 -17.38
C GLU A 3 20.25 15.53 -18.14
N THR A 4 21.37 14.83 -18.28
CA THR A 4 21.40 13.49 -18.85
C THR A 4 20.86 12.53 -17.79
N THR A 5 19.61 12.17 -17.89
CA THR A 5 19.05 11.05 -17.11
C THR A 5 19.83 9.79 -17.46
N ALA A 6 20.55 9.23 -16.50
CA ALA A 6 21.20 7.94 -16.67
C ALA A 6 20.14 6.87 -17.00
N PRO A 7 20.41 5.98 -17.97
CA PRO A 7 19.46 4.91 -18.29
C PRO A 7 19.30 3.99 -17.08
N ILE A 8 18.04 3.62 -16.81
CA ILE A 8 17.71 2.60 -15.81
C ILE A 8 18.41 1.31 -16.28
N SER A 9 19.28 0.77 -15.45
CA SER A 9 19.98 -0.49 -15.75
C SER A 9 18.95 -1.62 -15.91
N THR A 10 18.92 -2.24 -17.06
CA THR A 10 18.15 -3.46 -17.33
C THR A 10 19.01 -4.72 -17.13
N ASP A 11 20.04 -4.64 -16.31
CA ASP A 11 20.92 -5.77 -16.02
C ASP A 11 20.15 -6.83 -15.19
N PRO A 12 19.85 -8.01 -15.77
CA PRO A 12 19.15 -9.08 -15.07
C PRO A 12 20.01 -9.73 -13.96
N SER A 13 21.30 -9.36 -13.84
CA SER A 13 22.19 -9.81 -12.77
C SER A 13 22.19 -8.87 -11.56
N ALA A 14 21.50 -7.71 -11.62
CA ALA A 14 21.28 -6.88 -10.45
C ALA A 14 20.51 -7.71 -9.44
N THR A 15 21.14 -8.06 -8.33
CA THR A 15 20.51 -8.81 -7.23
C THR A 15 19.23 -8.09 -6.83
N ALA A 16 18.08 -8.75 -7.02
CA ALA A 16 16.78 -8.19 -6.68
C ALA A 16 16.81 -7.71 -5.22
N HIS A 17 16.21 -6.53 -4.96
CA HIS A 17 16.13 -6.01 -3.60
C HIS A 17 15.49 -7.07 -2.68
N PRO A 18 16.00 -7.32 -1.46
CA PRO A 18 15.46 -8.34 -0.55
C PRO A 18 13.94 -8.24 -0.32
N ALA A 19 13.40 -7.02 -0.35
CA ALA A 19 11.97 -6.78 -0.21
C ALA A 19 11.12 -7.18 -1.43
N LEU A 20 11.72 -7.53 -2.59
CA LEU A 20 10.93 -7.83 -3.80
C LEU A 20 10.03 -9.06 -3.61
N ALA A 21 10.59 -10.16 -3.12
CA ALA A 21 9.81 -11.38 -2.88
C ALA A 21 8.68 -11.14 -1.85
N GLU A 22 8.96 -10.34 -0.82
CA GLU A 22 7.97 -9.96 0.17
C GLU A 22 6.89 -9.05 -0.44
N THR A 23 7.28 -8.09 -1.28
CA THR A 23 6.34 -7.26 -2.03
C THR A 23 5.38 -8.10 -2.87
N GLN A 24 5.89 -9.09 -3.60
CA GLN A 24 5.07 -9.99 -4.41
C GLN A 24 4.11 -10.82 -3.56
N ARG A 25 4.57 -11.33 -2.40
CA ARG A 25 3.74 -12.08 -1.46
C ARG A 25 2.61 -11.22 -0.87
N ILE A 26 2.93 -9.98 -0.47
CA ILE A 26 1.96 -9.03 0.04
C ILE A 26 0.97 -8.64 -1.07
N LEU A 27 1.45 -8.34 -2.28
CA LEU A 27 0.59 -8.00 -3.41
C LEU A 27 -0.40 -9.10 -3.74
N SER A 28 0.06 -10.36 -3.77
CA SER A 28 -0.82 -11.51 -3.97
C SER A 28 -1.93 -11.55 -2.93
N ARG A 29 -1.61 -11.29 -1.66
CA ARG A 29 -2.59 -11.24 -0.60
C ARG A 29 -3.56 -10.06 -0.74
N LEU A 30 -3.05 -8.88 -1.12
CA LEU A 30 -3.89 -7.69 -1.32
C LEU A 30 -4.86 -7.86 -2.50
N ILE A 31 -4.41 -8.46 -3.60
CA ILE A 31 -5.27 -8.75 -4.75
C ILE A 31 -6.43 -9.69 -4.35
N ALA A 32 -6.16 -10.67 -3.48
CA ALA A 32 -7.16 -11.62 -3.00
C ALA A 32 -8.28 -10.99 -2.13
N PHE A 33 -8.14 -9.73 -1.70
CA PHE A 33 -9.25 -8.97 -1.12
C PHE A 33 -10.03 -8.27 -2.25
N PRO A 34 -11.29 -8.66 -2.54
CA PRO A 34 -12.09 -8.01 -3.58
C PRO A 34 -12.68 -6.68 -3.10
N SER A 35 -11.80 -5.74 -2.73
CA SER A 35 -12.15 -4.43 -2.18
C SER A 35 -12.64 -3.46 -3.27
N VAL A 36 -13.66 -3.86 -4.03
CA VAL A 36 -14.32 -2.96 -4.98
C VAL A 36 -14.94 -1.79 -4.23
N SER A 37 -14.90 -0.57 -4.81
CA SER A 37 -15.36 0.66 -4.11
C SER A 37 -16.82 0.60 -3.64
N SER A 38 -17.66 -0.30 -4.15
CA SER A 38 -19.02 -0.56 -3.61
C SER A 38 -19.04 -1.36 -2.32
N ASP A 39 -17.95 -2.06 -1.99
CA ASP A 39 -17.88 -3.06 -0.93
C ASP A 39 -17.05 -2.58 0.27
N SER A 40 -17.09 -3.34 1.37
CA SER A 40 -16.25 -3.06 2.53
C SER A 40 -14.77 -3.36 2.24
N ASN A 41 -13.87 -2.52 2.76
CA ASN A 41 -12.43 -2.78 2.76
C ASN A 41 -11.90 -3.20 4.15
N SER A 42 -12.77 -3.40 5.13
CA SER A 42 -12.40 -3.57 6.55
C SER A 42 -11.44 -4.73 6.77
N ASP A 43 -11.66 -5.88 6.12
CA ASP A 43 -10.78 -7.05 6.25
C ASP A 43 -9.37 -6.78 5.70
N LEU A 44 -9.29 -6.06 4.59
CA LEU A 44 -8.01 -5.63 4.00
C LEU A 44 -7.29 -4.67 4.94
N ILE A 45 -7.99 -3.68 5.48
CA ILE A 45 -7.42 -2.70 6.41
C ILE A 45 -6.94 -3.37 7.70
N ALA A 46 -7.74 -4.27 8.29
CA ALA A 46 -7.34 -5.01 9.47
C ALA A 46 -6.08 -5.86 9.22
N TRP A 47 -5.99 -6.51 8.05
CA TRP A 47 -4.81 -7.27 7.66
C TRP A 47 -3.57 -6.39 7.50
N LEU A 48 -3.70 -5.21 6.85
CA LEU A 48 -2.62 -4.24 6.69
C LEU A 48 -2.12 -3.71 8.05
N ALA A 49 -3.06 -3.36 8.95
CA ALA A 49 -2.73 -2.89 10.30
C ALA A 49 -1.90 -3.92 11.05
N GLY A 50 -2.35 -5.18 11.14
CA GLY A 50 -1.61 -6.25 11.81
C GLY A 50 -0.23 -6.50 11.20
N HIS A 51 -0.09 -6.36 9.89
CA HIS A 51 1.19 -6.52 9.20
C HIS A 51 2.18 -5.39 9.51
N LEU A 52 1.69 -4.15 9.55
CA LEU A 52 2.50 -2.98 9.92
C LEU A 52 2.85 -2.95 11.41
N GLU A 53 1.94 -3.37 12.30
CA GLU A 53 2.20 -3.50 13.74
C GLU A 53 3.32 -4.51 14.02
N ALA A 54 3.36 -5.62 13.27
CA ALA A 54 4.45 -6.58 13.35
C ALA A 54 5.82 -5.99 12.97
N SER A 55 5.83 -4.87 12.24
CA SER A 55 7.02 -4.09 11.88
C SER A 55 7.30 -2.94 12.85
N GLY A 56 6.54 -2.83 13.94
CA GLY A 56 6.70 -1.79 14.97
C GLY A 56 5.96 -0.49 14.66
N ALA A 57 5.02 -0.47 13.73
CA ALA A 57 4.17 0.69 13.49
C ALA A 57 3.11 0.84 14.61
N ARG A 58 2.74 2.07 14.90
CA ARG A 58 1.51 2.41 15.62
C ARG A 58 0.41 2.60 14.59
N CYS A 59 -0.65 1.82 14.68
CA CYS A 59 -1.75 1.83 13.73
C CYS A 59 -3.02 2.40 14.35
N GLU A 60 -3.73 3.21 13.56
CA GLU A 60 -5.04 3.76 13.87
C GLU A 60 -5.98 3.42 12.71
N ILE A 61 -7.03 2.65 12.99
CA ILE A 61 -8.08 2.35 12.03
C ILE A 61 -9.21 3.37 12.24
N LEU A 62 -9.51 4.12 11.20
CA LEU A 62 -10.48 5.22 11.22
C LEU A 62 -11.68 4.83 10.36
N GLU A 63 -12.74 4.36 11.02
CA GLU A 63 -13.96 3.92 10.34
C GLU A 63 -14.66 5.08 9.61
N SER A 64 -15.26 4.77 8.47
CA SER A 64 -16.17 5.68 7.78
C SER A 64 -17.37 6.02 8.65
N PRO A 65 -18.06 7.14 8.42
CA PRO A 65 -19.22 7.54 9.22
C PRO A 65 -20.36 6.51 9.30
N ASP A 66 -20.47 5.64 8.32
CA ASP A 66 -21.45 4.53 8.27
C ASP A 66 -20.90 3.19 8.80
N GLY A 67 -19.62 3.15 9.22
CA GLY A 67 -18.96 1.96 9.75
C GLY A 67 -18.68 0.85 8.71
N ARG A 68 -18.91 1.10 7.43
CA ARG A 68 -18.77 0.08 6.38
C ARG A 68 -17.37 -0.05 5.83
N LYS A 69 -16.57 0.99 5.96
CA LYS A 69 -15.21 1.10 5.42
C LYS A 69 -14.29 1.72 6.46
N ALA A 70 -12.99 1.68 6.20
CA ALA A 70 -12.02 2.30 7.07
C ALA A 70 -10.82 2.83 6.30
N ASN A 71 -10.21 3.88 6.84
CA ASN A 71 -8.84 4.29 6.55
C ASN A 71 -7.88 3.63 7.53
N LEU A 72 -6.64 3.48 7.13
CA LEU A 72 -5.53 3.14 8.01
C LEU A 72 -4.54 4.29 8.04
N TRP A 73 -4.28 4.81 9.23
CA TRP A 73 -3.14 5.66 9.51
C TRP A 73 -2.14 4.89 10.36
N ALA A 74 -0.91 4.72 9.86
CA ALA A 74 0.12 4.02 10.60
C ALA A 74 1.41 4.83 10.63
N THR A 75 2.17 4.74 11.73
CA THR A 75 3.38 5.53 11.93
C THR A 75 4.52 4.64 12.44
N ILE A 76 5.65 4.64 11.75
CA ILE A 76 6.93 4.09 12.21
C ILE A 76 7.83 5.24 12.61
N GLY A 77 8.43 5.17 13.79
CA GLY A 77 9.40 6.15 14.31
C GLY A 77 8.85 7.06 15.40
N PRO A 78 9.57 8.15 15.68
CA PRO A 78 9.27 9.02 16.82
C PRO A 78 8.00 9.83 16.63
N ASP A 79 7.35 10.16 17.74
CA ASP A 79 6.23 11.08 17.76
C ASP A 79 6.76 12.54 17.71
N ARG A 80 6.89 13.05 16.50
CA ARG A 80 7.35 14.42 16.23
C ARG A 80 6.86 14.91 14.87
N PRO A 81 6.75 16.24 14.68
CA PRO A 81 6.33 16.80 13.40
C PRO A 81 7.28 16.50 12.25
N GLY A 82 6.73 16.42 11.05
CA GLY A 82 7.46 16.17 9.79
C GLY A 82 7.58 14.70 9.47
N GLY A 83 8.46 14.37 8.54
CA GLY A 83 8.57 13.02 8.00
C GLY A 83 8.00 12.92 6.58
N ILE A 84 7.67 11.73 6.17
CA ILE A 84 7.04 11.45 4.86
C ILE A 84 5.76 10.65 5.07
N VAL A 85 4.79 10.85 4.18
CA VAL A 85 3.56 10.07 4.13
C VAL A 85 3.57 9.25 2.85
N LEU A 86 3.44 7.94 2.98
CA LEU A 86 3.21 7.01 1.89
C LEU A 86 1.70 6.81 1.77
N SER A 87 1.10 7.49 0.80
CA SER A 87 -0.36 7.53 0.64
C SER A 87 -0.80 6.65 -0.53
N GLY A 88 -1.84 5.85 -0.33
CA GLY A 88 -2.46 5.01 -1.35
C GLY A 88 -3.90 4.67 -1.03
N HIS A 89 -4.67 4.24 -2.03
CA HIS A 89 -6.03 3.77 -1.84
C HIS A 89 -6.11 2.25 -1.86
N SER A 90 -7.04 1.72 -1.05
CA SER A 90 -7.25 0.29 -0.86
C SER A 90 -8.35 -0.30 -1.74
N ASP A 91 -9.21 0.56 -2.27
CA ASP A 91 -10.29 0.18 -3.16
C ASP A 91 -9.83 0.00 -4.61
N VAL A 92 -10.66 -0.65 -5.39
CA VAL A 92 -10.43 -0.92 -6.81
C VAL A 92 -11.73 -0.76 -7.59
N VAL A 93 -11.61 -0.41 -8.88
CA VAL A 93 -12.77 -0.37 -9.79
C VAL A 93 -13.40 -1.76 -9.96
N PRO A 94 -14.70 -1.84 -10.29
CA PRO A 94 -15.40 -3.10 -10.56
C PRO A 94 -14.72 -3.93 -11.64
N VAL A 95 -14.97 -5.24 -11.61
CA VAL A 95 -14.47 -6.20 -12.61
C VAL A 95 -15.60 -6.69 -13.53
N ALA A 96 -16.85 -6.37 -13.21
CA ALA A 96 -17.99 -6.68 -14.05
C ALA A 96 -17.84 -6.03 -15.43
N ASP A 97 -18.36 -6.68 -16.46
CA ASP A 97 -18.34 -6.23 -17.84
C ASP A 97 -16.92 -6.06 -18.44
N GLN A 98 -15.94 -6.76 -17.90
CA GLN A 98 -14.56 -6.82 -18.41
C GLN A 98 -14.17 -8.25 -18.76
N ASP A 99 -13.49 -8.42 -19.91
CA ASP A 99 -13.06 -9.73 -20.42
C ASP A 99 -11.78 -10.21 -19.69
N TRP A 100 -11.93 -10.67 -18.45
CA TRP A 100 -10.85 -11.30 -17.72
C TRP A 100 -10.63 -12.74 -18.19
N THR A 101 -9.38 -13.10 -18.50
CA THR A 101 -9.01 -14.47 -18.90
C THR A 101 -8.71 -15.38 -17.72
N THR A 102 -8.54 -14.79 -16.53
CA THR A 102 -8.29 -15.47 -15.24
C THR A 102 -9.09 -14.75 -14.16
N ASP A 103 -9.19 -15.32 -12.95
CA ASP A 103 -9.82 -14.65 -11.82
C ASP A 103 -9.07 -13.31 -11.54
N PRO A 104 -9.77 -12.16 -11.58
CA PRO A 104 -9.15 -10.86 -11.33
C PRO A 104 -8.64 -10.69 -9.90
N PHE A 105 -9.12 -11.48 -8.94
CA PHE A 105 -8.70 -11.44 -7.54
C PHE A 105 -7.73 -12.58 -7.17
N GLU A 106 -7.20 -13.31 -8.16
CA GLU A 106 -6.11 -14.24 -8.01
C GLU A 106 -4.89 -13.75 -8.80
N MET A 107 -3.82 -13.36 -8.07
CA MET A 107 -2.62 -12.85 -8.73
C MET A 107 -1.97 -13.92 -9.60
N ARG A 108 -1.75 -13.58 -10.86
CA ARG A 108 -1.03 -14.43 -11.82
C ARG A 108 0.29 -13.78 -12.20
N GLU A 109 1.36 -14.58 -12.24
CA GLU A 109 2.64 -14.19 -12.86
C GLU A 109 2.76 -14.81 -14.24
N ALA A 110 3.08 -14.00 -15.26
CA ALA A 110 3.38 -14.44 -16.61
C ALA A 110 4.31 -13.42 -17.29
N ASP A 111 5.27 -13.91 -18.05
CA ASP A 111 6.20 -13.10 -18.85
C ASP A 111 6.93 -12.02 -18.04
N GLY A 112 7.22 -12.29 -16.75
CA GLY A 112 7.87 -11.35 -15.83
C GLY A 112 6.96 -10.21 -15.35
N LEU A 113 5.66 -10.29 -15.57
CA LEU A 113 4.65 -9.32 -15.12
C LEU A 113 3.67 -9.98 -14.14
N LEU A 114 3.11 -9.17 -13.25
CA LEU A 114 2.10 -9.57 -12.27
C LEU A 114 0.73 -9.02 -12.70
N TYR A 115 -0.24 -9.92 -12.82
CA TYR A 115 -1.60 -9.60 -13.26
C TYR A 115 -2.59 -9.81 -12.12
N GLY A 116 -3.58 -8.93 -12.03
CA GLY A 116 -4.70 -8.98 -11.10
C GLY A 116 -5.33 -7.61 -10.92
N ARG A 117 -6.58 -7.55 -10.48
CA ARG A 117 -7.25 -6.27 -10.23
C ARG A 117 -6.54 -5.51 -9.11
N GLY A 118 -6.17 -4.25 -9.40
CA GLY A 118 -5.41 -3.40 -8.48
C GLY A 118 -3.90 -3.67 -8.45
N ALA A 119 -3.35 -4.58 -9.27
CA ALA A 119 -1.91 -4.85 -9.30
C ALA A 119 -1.09 -3.58 -9.58
N CYS A 120 -1.56 -2.74 -10.51
CA CYS A 120 -0.94 -1.47 -10.87
C CYS A 120 -1.55 -0.30 -10.09
N ASP A 121 -2.87 -0.24 -9.98
CA ASP A 121 -3.64 0.83 -9.36
C ASP A 121 -4.51 0.28 -8.21
N MET A 122 -4.06 0.44 -6.92
CA MET A 122 -2.65 0.73 -6.62
C MET A 122 -2.12 -0.18 -5.50
N LYS A 123 -2.65 -1.43 -5.41
CA LYS A 123 -2.22 -2.42 -4.39
C LYS A 123 -0.73 -2.78 -4.51
N GLY A 124 -0.14 -2.65 -5.71
CA GLY A 124 1.30 -2.84 -5.92
C GLY A 124 2.14 -1.82 -5.16
N PHE A 125 1.72 -0.55 -5.16
CA PHE A 125 2.36 0.50 -4.36
C PHE A 125 2.21 0.22 -2.86
N ILE A 126 0.99 -0.12 -2.41
CA ILE A 126 0.74 -0.48 -1.00
C ILE A 126 1.64 -1.65 -0.58
N ALA A 127 1.71 -2.70 -1.40
CA ALA A 127 2.54 -3.87 -1.14
C ALA A 127 4.02 -3.52 -0.99
N ALA A 128 4.54 -2.66 -1.86
CA ALA A 128 5.92 -2.19 -1.78
C ALA A 128 6.18 -1.37 -0.50
N CYS A 129 5.27 -0.46 -0.15
CA CYS A 129 5.36 0.33 1.08
C CYS A 129 5.39 -0.56 2.32
N VAL A 130 4.50 -1.55 2.40
CA VAL A 130 4.38 -2.46 3.54
C VAL A 130 5.57 -3.41 3.62
N ALA A 131 6.07 -3.93 2.51
CA ALA A 131 7.28 -4.76 2.47
C ALA A 131 8.53 -3.99 2.95
N MET A 132 8.54 -2.67 2.77
CA MET A 132 9.63 -1.81 3.22
C MET A 132 9.52 -1.38 4.68
N ALA A 133 8.40 -1.61 5.35
CA ALA A 133 8.17 -1.18 6.73
C ALA A 133 9.25 -1.64 7.73
N PRO A 134 9.71 -2.91 7.74
CA PRO A 134 10.81 -3.33 8.61
C PRO A 134 12.12 -2.60 8.34
N HIS A 135 12.37 -2.25 7.06
CA HIS A 135 13.58 -1.51 6.66
C HIS A 135 13.51 -0.06 7.14
N PHE A 136 12.33 0.58 7.09
CA PHE A 136 12.13 1.90 7.66
C PHE A 136 12.33 1.89 9.18
N ALA A 137 11.76 0.90 9.88
CA ALA A 137 11.95 0.76 11.31
C ALA A 137 13.43 0.61 11.69
N ALA A 138 14.17 -0.25 10.96
CA ALA A 138 15.60 -0.43 11.16
C ALA A 138 16.44 0.82 10.84
N ALA A 139 16.09 1.55 9.78
CA ALA A 139 16.79 2.76 9.39
C ALA A 139 16.55 3.94 10.36
N ILE A 140 15.35 4.02 10.91
CA ILE A 140 14.97 5.00 11.94
C ILE A 140 15.69 4.66 13.24
N GLY A 141 15.51 3.44 13.77
CA GLY A 141 16.14 2.97 15.01
C GLY A 141 16.06 4.01 16.13
N ASP A 142 17.16 4.12 16.89
CA ASP A 142 17.29 5.07 18.01
C ASP A 142 17.93 6.42 17.59
N ARG A 143 17.89 6.76 16.31
CA ARG A 143 18.49 8.00 15.81
C ARG A 143 17.78 9.23 16.37
N PRO A 144 18.49 10.15 17.05
CA PRO A 144 17.85 11.31 17.71
C PRO A 144 17.29 12.35 16.73
N ASP A 145 17.75 12.34 15.49
CA ASP A 145 17.31 13.23 14.40
C ASP A 145 16.29 12.59 13.46
N ALA A 146 15.94 11.31 13.70
CA ALA A 146 15.02 10.59 12.83
C ALA A 146 13.66 11.28 12.73
N ARG A 147 13.04 11.13 11.57
CA ARG A 147 11.67 11.58 11.30
C ARG A 147 10.78 10.36 11.07
N PRO A 148 9.50 10.46 11.38
CA PRO A 148 8.57 9.35 11.17
C PRO A 148 8.34 9.07 9.69
N VAL A 149 7.97 7.82 9.40
CA VAL A 149 7.34 7.41 8.15
C VAL A 149 5.90 7.06 8.47
N HIS A 150 4.97 7.70 7.78
CA HIS A 150 3.54 7.47 7.90
C HIS A 150 3.02 6.70 6.69
N PHE A 151 2.04 5.86 6.93
CA PHE A 151 1.27 5.17 5.89
C PHE A 151 -0.16 5.64 6.01
N ALA A 152 -0.72 6.13 4.90
CA ALA A 152 -2.09 6.59 4.80
C ALA A 152 -2.80 5.75 3.73
N PHE A 153 -3.55 4.73 4.14
CA PHE A 153 -4.29 3.89 3.21
C PHE A 153 -5.78 4.18 3.32
N THR A 154 -6.35 4.67 2.23
CA THR A 154 -7.70 5.23 2.21
C THR A 154 -8.67 4.37 1.41
N TYR A 155 -9.97 4.61 1.59
CA TYR A 155 -11.06 4.00 0.84
C TYR A 155 -11.64 4.99 -0.18
N ASP A 156 -12.33 4.46 -1.21
CA ASP A 156 -13.14 5.21 -2.17
C ASP A 156 -12.39 6.33 -2.91
N GLU A 157 -11.15 6.06 -3.32
CA GLU A 157 -10.42 6.95 -4.22
C GLU A 157 -11.09 6.97 -5.59
N GLU A 158 -11.41 5.79 -6.13
CA GLU A 158 -11.95 5.54 -7.46
C GLU A 158 -13.35 6.17 -7.69
N VAL A 159 -14.00 6.62 -6.62
CA VAL A 159 -15.34 7.22 -6.66
C VAL A 159 -15.36 8.65 -6.07
N GLY A 160 -14.19 9.26 -5.87
CA GLY A 160 -14.11 10.67 -5.48
C GLY A 160 -13.24 11.00 -4.28
N CYS A 161 -12.24 10.16 -3.94
CA CYS A 161 -11.27 10.39 -2.86
C CYS A 161 -11.93 10.58 -1.47
N ILE A 162 -13.07 9.91 -1.22
CA ILE A 162 -13.91 10.14 -0.03
C ILE A 162 -13.15 9.85 1.26
N GLY A 163 -12.42 8.72 1.28
CA GLY A 163 -11.63 8.32 2.44
C GLY A 163 -10.48 9.28 2.73
N ALA A 164 -9.82 9.79 1.70
CA ALA A 164 -8.74 10.75 1.86
C ALA A 164 -9.25 12.08 2.45
N ALA A 165 -10.39 12.58 1.98
CA ALA A 165 -11.03 13.76 2.55
C ALA A 165 -11.36 13.56 4.05
N HIS A 166 -11.96 12.42 4.38
CA HIS A 166 -12.28 12.06 5.77
C HIS A 166 -11.02 11.96 6.65
N LEU A 167 -9.94 11.37 6.14
CA LEU A 167 -8.67 11.24 6.88
C LEU A 167 -8.07 12.60 7.21
N VAL A 168 -8.06 13.54 6.25
CA VAL A 168 -7.50 14.89 6.44
C VAL A 168 -8.29 15.73 7.48
N GLU A 169 -9.59 15.48 7.66
CA GLU A 169 -10.40 16.16 8.68
C GLU A 169 -10.06 15.70 10.11
N ILE A 170 -9.46 14.51 10.26
CA ILE A 170 -9.18 13.91 11.59
C ILE A 170 -7.72 14.16 12.01
N LEU A 171 -6.78 14.24 11.05
CA LEU A 171 -5.36 14.47 11.29
C LEU A 171 -5.04 15.94 11.62
#